data_bda5cb3a7c8a677c2429a99ca7939fc8
#
_entry.id   bda5cb3a7c8a677c2429a99ca7939fc8
#
_cell.length_a   1.000
_cell.length_b   1.000
_cell.length_c   1.000
_cell.angle_alpha   90.00
_cell.angle_beta   90.00
_cell.angle_gamma   90.00
#
_symmetry.space_group_name_H-M   'P 1'
#
loop_
_entity.id
_entity.type
_entity.pdbx_description
1 polymer ?
#
loop_
_entity_poly.entity_id
_entity_poly.type
_entity_poly.pdbx_seq_one_letter_code
_entity_poly.pdbx_strand_id
1 'polypeptide(L)'
;MLFRSPHMSDSASFDEVAELLYMHGRSLPHSILMMIPEAWERALDMESTKRDFYRFHATLMEAWDGPASVSFCDGLRVGAVLDRNGLRPARYWVTKDRRVIFSSEVGVLDIDPSQVAYKGRLQPGRMFLVDLEQGEIVDDGALKESLSRQAPYGEWIRAEQSDLDDLPTTTMLVPEHESILQIGRAHV
;
A
#
# COMPACT_ATOMS: atom_id res chain seq x y z
N MET A 1 12.92 2.45 4.25
CA MET A 1 12.39 1.10 3.94
C MET A 1 13.33 0.06 4.54
N LEU A 2 12.89 -0.67 5.56
CA LEU A 2 13.71 -1.60 6.36
C LEU A 2 14.21 -2.85 5.59
N PHE A 3 13.63 -3.13 4.42
CA PHE A 3 13.89 -4.34 3.63
C PHE A 3 14.70 -4.10 2.35
N ARG A 4 15.60 -3.13 2.37
CA ARG A 4 16.43 -2.85 1.21
C ARG A 4 17.63 -3.77 1.16
N SER A 5 17.68 -4.67 0.19
CA SER A 5 18.90 -5.41 -0.14
C SER A 5 19.96 -4.47 -0.68
N PRO A 6 21.23 -4.52 -0.20
CA PRO A 6 22.25 -3.53 -0.53
C PRO A 6 22.57 -3.39 -2.02
N HIS A 7 22.15 -4.34 -2.86
CA HIS A 7 22.47 -4.41 -4.28
C HIS A 7 21.25 -4.41 -5.21
N MET A 8 20.03 -4.21 -4.66
CA MET A 8 18.79 -4.24 -5.42
C MET A 8 18.21 -2.85 -5.60
N SER A 9 17.44 -2.68 -6.69
CA SER A 9 16.66 -1.47 -6.90
C SER A 9 15.48 -1.40 -5.92
N ASP A 10 14.97 -0.20 -5.66
CA ASP A 10 13.80 -0.02 -4.78
C ASP A 10 12.58 -0.78 -5.31
N SER A 11 12.39 -0.83 -6.64
CA SER A 11 11.30 -1.59 -7.26
C SER A 11 11.45 -3.11 -7.08
N ALA A 12 12.66 -3.65 -7.18
CA ALA A 12 12.90 -5.06 -6.94
C ALA A 12 12.66 -5.42 -5.46
N SER A 13 13.07 -4.57 -4.53
CA SER A 13 12.76 -4.76 -3.11
C SER A 13 11.26 -4.68 -2.82
N PHE A 14 10.53 -3.84 -3.56
CA PHE A 14 9.08 -3.76 -3.49
C PHE A 14 8.43 -5.08 -3.93
N ASP A 15 8.87 -5.63 -5.07
CA ASP A 15 8.36 -6.89 -5.61
C ASP A 15 8.61 -8.06 -4.66
N GLU A 16 9.81 -8.16 -4.07
CA GLU A 16 10.13 -9.20 -3.08
C GLU A 16 9.22 -9.12 -1.84
N VAL A 17 8.95 -7.93 -1.33
CA VAL A 17 8.08 -7.76 -0.17
C VAL A 17 6.63 -8.08 -0.53
N ALA A 18 6.16 -7.66 -1.71
CA ALA A 18 4.81 -7.99 -2.18
C ALA A 18 4.62 -9.51 -2.33
N GLU A 19 5.61 -10.20 -2.92
CA GLU A 19 5.62 -11.65 -3.04
C GLU A 19 5.63 -12.33 -1.67
N LEU A 20 6.48 -11.90 -0.75
CA LEU A 20 6.55 -12.43 0.62
C LEU A 20 5.20 -12.33 1.32
N LEU A 21 4.55 -11.18 1.28
CA LEU A 21 3.24 -10.96 1.89
C LEU A 21 2.16 -11.85 1.25
N TYR A 22 2.19 -11.97 -0.08
CA TYR A 22 1.26 -12.82 -0.82
C TYR A 22 1.45 -14.32 -0.50
N MET A 23 2.68 -14.81 -0.45
CA MET A 23 2.99 -16.20 -0.09
C MET A 23 2.60 -16.53 1.36
N HIS A 24 2.51 -15.54 2.24
CA HIS A 24 2.03 -15.70 3.61
C HIS A 24 0.50 -15.57 3.74
N GLY A 25 -0.22 -15.75 2.64
CA GLY A 25 -1.69 -15.90 2.62
C GLY A 25 -2.48 -14.60 2.55
N ARG A 26 -1.83 -13.45 2.35
CA ARG A 26 -2.55 -12.21 2.07
C ARG A 26 -2.95 -12.15 0.60
N SER A 27 -4.10 -11.56 0.30
CA SER A 27 -4.40 -11.26 -1.10
C SER A 27 -3.44 -10.17 -1.62
N LEU A 28 -3.18 -10.16 -2.92
CA LEU A 28 -2.29 -9.15 -3.50
C LEU A 28 -2.80 -7.72 -3.29
N PRO A 29 -4.12 -7.41 -3.43
CA PRO A 29 -4.65 -6.10 -3.04
C PRO A 29 -4.39 -5.73 -1.57
N HIS A 30 -4.49 -6.68 -0.65
CA HIS A 30 -4.17 -6.47 0.77
C HIS A 30 -2.69 -6.11 0.95
N SER A 31 -1.80 -6.91 0.36
CA SER A 31 -0.34 -6.68 0.42
C SER A 31 0.04 -5.29 -0.11
N ILE A 32 -0.53 -4.91 -1.24
CA ILE A 32 -0.30 -3.59 -1.84
C ILE A 32 -0.83 -2.45 -0.97
N LEU A 33 -1.99 -2.59 -0.31
CA LEU A 33 -2.50 -1.57 0.62
C LEU A 33 -1.66 -1.43 1.88
N MET A 34 -0.98 -2.49 2.33
CA MET A 34 -0.01 -2.42 3.41
C MET A 34 1.22 -1.59 3.01
N MET A 35 1.69 -1.80 1.77
CA MET A 35 2.90 -1.16 1.25
C MET A 35 2.64 0.27 0.78
N ILE A 36 1.48 0.54 0.18
CA ILE A 36 1.08 1.87 -0.32
C ILE A 36 -0.30 2.22 0.28
N PRO A 37 -0.36 2.57 1.56
CA PRO A 37 -1.61 3.00 2.19
C PRO A 37 -2.06 4.37 1.66
N GLU A 38 -3.36 4.63 1.70
CA GLU A 38 -3.86 5.99 1.54
C GLU A 38 -3.47 6.86 2.75
N ALA A 39 -3.64 8.17 2.64
CA ALA A 39 -3.37 9.12 3.73
C ALA A 39 -4.42 8.95 4.85
N TRP A 40 -4.15 8.10 5.84
CA TRP A 40 -5.08 7.71 6.89
C TRP A 40 -4.88 8.43 8.23
N GLU A 41 -3.65 8.83 8.55
CA GLU A 41 -3.29 9.35 9.88
C GLU A 41 -4.08 10.60 10.27
N ARG A 42 -4.32 11.51 9.32
CA ARG A 42 -5.01 12.79 9.53
C ARG A 42 -6.40 12.83 8.92
N ALA A 43 -6.92 11.72 8.42
CA ALA A 43 -8.25 11.63 7.82
C ALA A 43 -9.32 11.54 8.93
N LEU A 44 -9.84 12.68 9.38
CA LEU A 44 -10.79 12.75 10.51
C LEU A 44 -12.12 12.04 10.22
N ASP A 45 -12.50 11.96 8.95
CA ASP A 45 -13.75 11.37 8.43
C ASP A 45 -13.62 9.88 8.07
N MET A 46 -12.42 9.30 8.24
CA MET A 46 -12.20 7.87 7.95
C MET A 46 -12.89 6.98 8.98
N GLU A 47 -13.61 5.96 8.51
CA GLU A 47 -14.24 4.94 9.36
C GLU A 47 -13.19 4.27 10.26
N SER A 48 -13.57 3.99 11.51
CA SER A 48 -12.66 3.46 12.53
C SER A 48 -12.05 2.11 12.14
N THR A 49 -12.84 1.19 11.58
CA THR A 49 -12.34 -0.13 11.13
C THR A 49 -11.25 -0.01 10.07
N LYS A 50 -11.42 0.90 9.12
CA LYS A 50 -10.42 1.16 8.08
C LYS A 50 -9.18 1.84 8.65
N ARG A 51 -9.35 2.75 9.61
CA ARG A 51 -8.22 3.37 10.33
C ARG A 51 -7.45 2.33 11.14
N ASP A 52 -8.14 1.43 11.84
CA ASP A 52 -7.54 0.36 12.63
C ASP A 52 -6.75 -0.61 11.73
N PHE A 53 -7.27 -0.91 10.53
CA PHE A 53 -6.54 -1.69 9.52
C PHE A 53 -5.19 -1.05 9.19
N TYR A 54 -5.16 0.23 8.81
CA TYR A 54 -3.90 0.91 8.47
C TYR A 54 -2.99 1.05 9.68
N ARG A 55 -3.52 1.38 10.84
CA ARG A 55 -2.75 1.50 12.08
C ARG A 55 -2.08 0.19 12.46
N PHE A 56 -2.79 -0.92 12.38
CA PHE A 56 -2.23 -2.25 12.64
C PHE A 56 -1.09 -2.57 11.67
N HIS A 57 -1.30 -2.37 10.38
CA HIS A 57 -0.29 -2.69 9.38
C HIS A 57 0.93 -1.76 9.43
N ALA A 58 0.75 -0.52 9.87
CA ALA A 58 1.86 0.40 10.10
C ALA A 58 2.80 -0.04 11.24
N THR A 59 2.36 -0.91 12.14
CA THR A 59 3.24 -1.52 13.16
C THR A 59 4.13 -2.63 12.59
N LEU A 60 3.75 -3.22 11.46
CA LEU A 60 4.45 -4.34 10.85
C LEU A 60 5.51 -3.89 9.85
N MET A 61 5.28 -2.78 9.16
CA MET A 61 6.18 -2.29 8.13
C MET A 61 5.96 -0.80 7.86
N GLU A 62 7.01 -0.13 7.42
CA GLU A 62 6.91 1.23 6.90
C GLU A 62 6.22 1.25 5.53
N ALA A 63 5.39 2.26 5.32
CA ALA A 63 4.80 2.53 4.02
C ALA A 63 5.86 2.93 2.99
N TRP A 64 5.61 2.59 1.72
CA TRP A 64 6.40 3.13 0.61
C TRP A 64 6.36 4.67 0.62
N ASP A 65 7.51 5.28 0.49
CA ASP A 65 7.64 6.73 0.31
C ASP A 65 8.31 7.04 -1.02
N GLY A 66 7.66 7.87 -1.80
CA GLY A 66 8.12 8.28 -3.12
C GLY A 66 7.09 8.09 -4.23
N PRO A 67 7.30 8.72 -5.40
CA PRO A 67 6.40 8.64 -6.54
C PRO A 67 6.33 7.22 -7.10
N ALA A 68 5.17 6.59 -7.06
CA ALA A 68 4.95 5.24 -7.57
C ALA A 68 3.64 5.12 -8.35
N SER A 69 3.67 4.29 -9.38
CA SER A 69 2.50 3.74 -10.05
C SER A 69 2.76 2.24 -10.19
N VAL A 70 2.06 1.46 -9.41
CA VAL A 70 2.28 0.02 -9.32
C VAL A 70 1.09 -0.69 -9.95
N SER A 71 1.37 -1.55 -10.92
CA SER A 71 0.38 -2.49 -11.49
C SER A 71 0.71 -3.90 -11.02
N PHE A 72 -0.31 -4.69 -10.73
CA PHE A 72 -0.14 -6.04 -10.22
C PHE A 72 -1.20 -6.99 -10.79
N CYS A 73 -0.88 -8.28 -10.79
CA CYS A 73 -1.77 -9.34 -11.24
C CYS A 73 -1.48 -10.65 -10.49
N ASP A 74 -2.51 -11.31 -10.00
CA ASP A 74 -2.44 -12.63 -9.35
C ASP A 74 -3.04 -13.76 -10.22
N GLY A 75 -3.36 -13.45 -11.49
CA GLY A 75 -3.99 -14.37 -12.42
C GLY A 75 -5.52 -14.32 -12.40
N LEU A 76 -6.14 -13.90 -11.29
CA LEU A 76 -7.59 -13.74 -11.15
C LEU A 76 -8.00 -12.26 -11.08
N ARG A 77 -7.09 -11.43 -10.59
CA ARG A 77 -7.30 -10.00 -10.44
C ARG A 77 -6.17 -9.21 -11.05
N VAL A 78 -6.51 -8.11 -11.66
CA VAL A 78 -5.54 -7.13 -12.18
C VAL A 78 -5.82 -5.80 -11.51
N GLY A 79 -4.79 -5.21 -10.93
CA GLY A 79 -4.97 -3.96 -10.21
C GLY A 79 -3.85 -2.96 -10.46
N ALA A 80 -4.13 -1.74 -10.06
CA ALA A 80 -3.15 -0.66 -10.07
C ALA A 80 -3.42 0.31 -8.92
N VAL A 81 -2.33 0.89 -8.38
CA VAL A 81 -2.38 1.88 -7.32
C VAL A 81 -1.36 2.98 -7.58
N LEU A 82 -1.68 4.18 -7.17
CA LEU A 82 -0.72 5.29 -7.09
C LEU A 82 -0.26 5.48 -5.65
N ASP A 83 0.92 6.06 -5.50
CA ASP A 83 1.38 6.57 -4.22
C ASP A 83 0.37 7.56 -3.62
N ARG A 84 0.47 7.83 -2.32
CA ARG A 84 -0.46 8.70 -1.59
C ARG A 84 -0.59 10.12 -2.15
N ASN A 85 0.42 10.61 -2.86
CA ASN A 85 0.43 11.93 -3.49
C ASN A 85 -0.04 11.90 -4.96
N GLY A 86 -0.02 10.72 -5.59
CA GLY A 86 -0.46 10.51 -6.96
C GLY A 86 0.33 11.28 -7.99
N LEU A 87 1.65 11.38 -7.82
CA LEU A 87 2.53 12.16 -8.69
C LEU A 87 2.70 11.53 -10.08
N ARG A 88 2.53 10.21 -10.19
CA ARG A 88 2.57 9.51 -11.48
C ARG A 88 1.21 9.60 -12.18
N PRO A 89 1.18 9.85 -13.50
CA PRO A 89 -0.07 9.79 -14.25
C PRO A 89 -0.53 8.34 -14.39
N ALA A 90 -1.83 8.11 -14.26
CA ALA A 90 -2.46 6.82 -14.50
C ALA A 90 -3.87 7.01 -15.01
N ARG A 91 -4.19 6.41 -16.14
CA ARG A 91 -5.47 6.54 -16.83
C ARG A 91 -5.98 5.17 -17.21
N TYR A 92 -7.29 5.04 -17.32
CA TYR A 92 -7.90 3.81 -17.79
C TYR A 92 -9.04 4.09 -18.74
N TRP A 93 -9.24 3.18 -19.66
CA TRP A 93 -10.37 3.15 -20.58
C TRP A 93 -11.07 1.81 -20.44
N VAL A 94 -12.38 1.85 -20.47
CA VAL A 94 -13.23 0.67 -20.50
C VAL A 94 -14.00 0.70 -21.81
N THR A 95 -13.92 -0.39 -22.56
CA THR A 95 -14.58 -0.51 -23.84
C THR A 95 -15.93 -1.21 -23.71
N LYS A 96 -16.78 -1.05 -24.72
CA LYS A 96 -18.11 -1.69 -24.78
C LYS A 96 -18.03 -3.22 -24.85
N ASP A 97 -16.92 -3.75 -25.39
CA ASP A 97 -16.61 -5.20 -25.44
C ASP A 97 -15.88 -5.68 -24.15
N ARG A 98 -15.94 -4.89 -23.07
CA ARG A 98 -15.45 -5.24 -21.73
C ARG A 98 -13.92 -5.40 -21.62
N ARG A 99 -13.17 -4.74 -22.46
CA ARG A 99 -11.71 -4.61 -22.25
C ARG A 99 -11.40 -3.41 -21.35
N VAL A 100 -10.41 -3.57 -20.50
CA VAL A 100 -9.85 -2.51 -19.70
C VAL A 100 -8.42 -2.24 -20.18
N ILE A 101 -8.13 -0.98 -20.50
CA ILE A 101 -6.79 -0.52 -20.85
C ILE A 101 -6.34 0.44 -19.78
N PHE A 102 -5.25 0.12 -19.12
CA PHE A 102 -4.63 0.95 -18.09
C PHE A 102 -3.23 1.36 -18.53
N SER A 103 -2.92 2.66 -18.45
CA SER A 103 -1.61 3.17 -18.84
C SER A 103 -1.33 4.54 -18.23
N SER A 104 -0.07 4.95 -18.21
CA SER A 104 0.35 6.31 -17.85
C SER A 104 -0.03 7.33 -18.91
N GLU A 105 -0.05 6.93 -20.19
CA GLU A 105 -0.26 7.81 -21.34
C GLU A 105 -1.57 7.49 -22.07
N VAL A 106 -2.12 8.48 -22.76
CA VAL A 106 -3.21 8.29 -23.73
C VAL A 106 -2.64 7.86 -25.07
N GLY A 107 -3.40 7.04 -25.81
CA GLY A 107 -3.02 6.65 -27.17
C GLY A 107 -2.01 5.52 -27.24
N VAL A 108 -1.78 4.76 -26.16
CA VAL A 108 -0.91 3.56 -26.18
C VAL A 108 -1.47 2.44 -27.05
N LEU A 109 -2.79 2.42 -27.23
CA LEU A 109 -3.49 1.58 -28.20
C LEU A 109 -4.42 2.45 -29.05
N ASP A 110 -4.46 2.14 -30.33
CA ASP A 110 -5.43 2.75 -31.25
C ASP A 110 -6.80 2.09 -31.03
N ILE A 111 -7.70 2.82 -30.40
CA ILE A 111 -9.06 2.36 -30.07
C ILE A 111 -10.04 3.35 -30.70
N ASP A 112 -10.95 2.82 -31.51
CA ASP A 112 -12.05 3.61 -32.04
C ASP A 112 -12.82 4.27 -30.88
N PRO A 113 -12.93 5.59 -30.85
CA PRO A 113 -13.67 6.33 -29.83
C PRO A 113 -15.11 5.84 -29.64
N SER A 114 -15.74 5.33 -30.69
CA SER A 114 -17.09 4.74 -30.62
C SER A 114 -17.17 3.47 -29.77
N GLN A 115 -16.07 2.77 -29.59
CA GLN A 115 -15.97 1.55 -28.77
C GLN A 115 -15.69 1.83 -27.29
N VAL A 116 -15.34 3.05 -26.93
CA VAL A 116 -15.10 3.45 -25.54
C VAL A 116 -16.43 3.59 -24.82
N ALA A 117 -16.61 2.83 -23.72
CA ALA A 117 -17.76 2.96 -22.84
C ALA A 117 -17.57 4.15 -21.88
N TYR A 118 -16.44 4.18 -21.21
CA TYR A 118 -16.02 5.31 -20.36
C TYR A 118 -14.51 5.29 -20.15
N LYS A 119 -14.00 6.40 -19.64
CA LYS A 119 -12.58 6.57 -19.31
C LYS A 119 -12.45 7.32 -18.00
N GLY A 120 -11.36 7.04 -17.29
CA GLY A 120 -11.10 7.67 -16.01
C GLY A 120 -9.62 7.88 -15.76
N ARG A 121 -9.36 8.47 -14.61
CA ARG A 121 -8.03 8.70 -14.06
C ARG A 121 -7.96 8.07 -12.68
N LEU A 122 -6.89 7.33 -12.42
CA LEU A 122 -6.64 6.82 -11.08
C LEU A 122 -6.33 7.99 -10.14
N GLN A 123 -6.96 7.99 -8.99
CA GLN A 123 -6.78 9.03 -7.98
C GLN A 123 -5.72 8.61 -6.96
N PRO A 124 -5.02 9.57 -6.32
CA PRO A 124 -4.10 9.29 -5.23
C PRO A 124 -4.76 8.46 -4.12
N GLY A 125 -4.03 7.49 -3.60
CA GLY A 125 -4.51 6.63 -2.52
C GLY A 125 -5.69 5.71 -2.86
N ARG A 126 -6.08 5.64 -4.15
CA ARG A 126 -7.12 4.71 -4.62
C ARG A 126 -6.53 3.56 -5.39
N MET A 127 -7.14 2.40 -5.24
CA MET A 127 -6.82 1.20 -6.01
C MET A 127 -7.84 1.03 -7.14
N PHE A 128 -7.34 0.79 -8.34
CA PHE A 128 -8.14 0.32 -9.45
C PHE A 128 -7.99 -1.21 -9.52
N LEU A 129 -9.08 -1.94 -9.40
CA LEU A 129 -9.05 -3.39 -9.37
C LEU A 129 -10.10 -3.97 -10.34
N VAL A 130 -9.68 -4.92 -11.14
CA VAL A 130 -10.54 -5.71 -12.02
C VAL A 130 -10.54 -7.14 -11.55
N ASP A 131 -11.70 -7.68 -11.23
CA ASP A 131 -11.90 -9.09 -10.96
C ASP A 131 -12.25 -9.81 -12.27
N LEU A 132 -11.37 -10.70 -12.72
CA LEU A 132 -11.51 -11.40 -14.00
C LEU A 132 -12.50 -12.56 -13.93
N GLU A 133 -12.71 -13.14 -12.74
CA GLU A 133 -13.69 -14.21 -12.56
C GLU A 133 -15.11 -13.67 -12.60
N GLN A 134 -15.34 -12.55 -11.91
CA GLN A 134 -16.64 -11.88 -11.88
C GLN A 134 -16.83 -10.96 -13.11
N GLY A 135 -15.73 -10.58 -13.75
CA GLY A 135 -15.72 -9.72 -14.91
C GLY A 135 -16.20 -8.30 -14.58
N GLU A 136 -15.81 -7.76 -13.43
CA GLU A 136 -16.21 -6.44 -12.97
C GLU A 136 -15.01 -5.60 -12.46
N ILE A 137 -15.23 -4.31 -12.43
CA ILE A 137 -14.32 -3.37 -11.78
C ILE A 137 -14.81 -3.20 -10.34
N VAL A 138 -13.96 -3.59 -9.39
CA VAL A 138 -14.28 -3.55 -7.96
C VAL A 138 -14.15 -2.11 -7.46
N ASP A 139 -15.15 -1.64 -6.72
CA ASP A 139 -15.12 -0.32 -6.09
C ASP A 139 -14.05 -0.27 -4.98
N ASP A 140 -13.23 0.78 -5.00
CA ASP A 140 -12.14 0.98 -4.03
C ASP A 140 -12.62 1.03 -2.58
N GLY A 141 -13.76 1.70 -2.34
CA GLY A 141 -14.35 1.78 -1.01
C GLY A 141 -14.80 0.42 -0.49
N ALA A 142 -15.52 -0.34 -1.33
CA ALA A 142 -15.99 -1.69 -1.00
C ALA A 142 -14.82 -2.66 -0.78
N LEU A 143 -13.77 -2.58 -1.60
CA LEU A 143 -12.55 -3.36 -1.42
C LEU A 143 -11.90 -3.09 -0.07
N LYS A 144 -11.66 -1.83 0.26
CA LYS A 144 -11.01 -1.41 1.51
C LYS A 144 -11.88 -1.76 2.73
N GLU A 145 -13.18 -1.60 2.64
CA GLU A 145 -14.12 -2.03 3.68
C GLU A 145 -14.02 -3.53 3.91
N SER A 146 -14.07 -4.33 2.85
CA SER A 146 -13.94 -5.79 2.94
C SER A 146 -12.61 -6.20 3.59
N LEU A 147 -11.49 -5.61 3.17
CA LEU A 147 -10.17 -5.92 3.72
C LEU A 147 -10.04 -5.48 5.19
N SER A 148 -10.59 -4.33 5.55
CA SER A 148 -10.52 -3.82 6.93
C SER A 148 -11.33 -4.63 7.94
N ARG A 149 -12.28 -5.44 7.46
CA ARG A 149 -13.12 -6.32 8.29
C ARG A 149 -12.66 -7.78 8.31
N GLN A 150 -11.57 -8.12 7.64
CA GLN A 150 -11.06 -9.51 7.60
C GLN A 150 -10.55 -10.01 8.96
N ALA A 151 -10.16 -9.08 9.84
CA ALA A 151 -9.68 -9.41 11.18
C ALA A 151 -10.04 -8.29 12.17
N PRO A 152 -10.03 -8.57 13.46
CA PRO A 152 -10.35 -7.59 14.50
C PRO A 152 -9.15 -6.69 14.83
N TYR A 153 -8.62 -5.97 13.83
CA TYR A 153 -7.40 -5.17 13.95
C TYR A 153 -7.45 -4.17 15.11
N GLY A 154 -8.60 -3.51 15.31
CA GLY A 154 -8.76 -2.57 16.41
C GLY A 154 -8.73 -3.22 17.79
N GLU A 155 -9.18 -4.47 17.92
CA GLU A 155 -9.09 -5.22 19.19
C GLU A 155 -7.64 -5.57 19.49
N TRP A 156 -6.90 -6.03 18.48
CA TRP A 156 -5.48 -6.36 18.63
C TRP A 156 -4.65 -5.14 19.02
N ILE A 157 -4.88 -3.99 18.38
CA ILE A 157 -4.20 -2.74 18.74
C ILE A 157 -4.48 -2.37 20.20
N ARG A 158 -5.75 -2.40 20.62
CA ARG A 158 -6.12 -2.04 22.00
C ARG A 158 -5.57 -3.00 23.05
N ALA A 159 -5.40 -4.26 22.70
CA ALA A 159 -4.88 -5.28 23.62
C ALA A 159 -3.35 -5.25 23.77
N GLU A 160 -2.64 -4.97 22.68
CA GLU A 160 -1.19 -5.21 22.62
C GLU A 160 -0.36 -3.92 22.44
N GLN A 161 -0.97 -2.81 22.03
CA GLN A 161 -0.25 -1.55 21.85
C GLN A 161 -0.04 -0.86 23.19
N SER A 162 1.23 -0.54 23.50
CA SER A 162 1.61 0.32 24.63
C SER A 162 2.28 1.58 24.08
N ASP A 163 2.01 2.73 24.69
CA ASP A 163 2.73 3.95 24.39
C ASP A 163 4.09 3.95 25.08
N LEU A 164 5.06 4.62 24.46
CA LEU A 164 6.42 4.71 25.01
C LEU A 164 6.43 5.39 26.39
N ASP A 165 5.52 6.35 26.58
CA ASP A 165 5.38 7.10 27.84
C ASP A 165 4.79 6.25 28.97
N ASP A 166 4.10 5.14 28.65
CA ASP A 166 3.56 4.20 29.63
C ASP A 166 4.59 3.18 30.12
N LEU A 167 5.75 3.12 29.48
CA LEU A 167 6.81 2.21 29.89
C LEU A 167 7.43 2.63 31.22
N PRO A 168 7.74 1.69 32.13
CA PRO A 168 8.38 2.02 33.40
C PRO A 168 9.72 2.70 33.16
N THR A 169 9.92 3.86 33.76
CA THR A 169 11.18 4.59 33.69
C THR A 169 12.27 3.77 34.39
N THR A 170 13.07 3.08 33.62
CA THR A 170 14.29 2.45 34.16
C THR A 170 15.36 3.51 34.37
N THR A 171 16.03 3.49 35.52
CA THR A 171 17.22 4.32 35.72
C THR A 171 18.22 3.92 34.64
N MET A 172 18.45 4.82 33.69
CA MET A 172 19.41 4.58 32.62
C MET A 172 20.78 4.42 33.28
N LEU A 173 21.33 3.21 33.23
CA LEU A 173 22.74 3.00 33.54
C LEU A 173 23.52 3.72 32.44
N VAL A 174 24.02 4.92 32.78
CA VAL A 174 24.93 5.63 31.88
C VAL A 174 26.20 4.79 31.80
N PRO A 175 26.52 4.22 30.64
CA PRO A 175 27.75 3.44 30.52
C PRO A 175 28.95 4.35 30.77
N GLU A 176 29.84 3.95 31.66
CA GLU A 176 31.05 4.70 32.00
C GLU A 176 32.07 4.79 30.84
N HIS A 177 31.78 4.22 29.68
CA HIS A 177 32.74 4.15 28.57
C HIS A 177 32.34 5.06 27.39
N GLU A 178 33.27 5.97 27.02
CA GLU A 178 33.25 6.80 25.78
C GLU A 178 33.05 5.98 24.48
N SER A 179 33.29 4.66 24.50
CA SER A 179 33.18 3.78 23.34
C SER A 179 31.75 3.71 22.75
N ILE A 180 30.72 3.95 23.54
CA ILE A 180 29.32 3.95 23.04
C ILE A 180 28.99 5.26 22.32
N LEU A 181 29.63 6.37 22.69
CA LEU A 181 29.50 7.65 22.00
C LEU A 181 30.15 7.67 20.61
N GLN A 182 31.05 6.70 20.32
CA GLN A 182 31.71 6.59 19.01
C GLN A 182 30.86 5.90 17.94
N ILE A 183 29.83 5.13 18.31
CA ILE A 183 28.97 4.42 17.34
C ILE A 183 28.21 5.39 16.43
N GLY A 184 27.84 6.57 16.93
CA GLY A 184 27.19 7.62 16.14
C GLY A 184 28.11 8.44 15.23
N ARG A 185 29.44 8.35 15.39
CA ARG A 185 30.43 9.13 14.61
C ARG A 185 31.01 8.39 13.41
N ALA A 186 30.72 7.10 13.26
CA ALA A 186 31.29 6.28 12.18
C ALA A 186 30.58 6.44 10.82
N HIS A 187 29.56 7.27 10.72
CA HIS A 187 28.75 7.47 9.52
C HIS A 187 28.62 8.95 9.10
N VAL A 188 29.61 9.80 9.40
CA VAL A 188 29.70 11.15 8.86
C VAL A 188 30.88 11.22 7.90
#